data_043a12c1e4e5229208d1f6ba42f04cd9
#
_entry.id   043a12c1e4e5229208d1f6ba42f04cd9
#
_cell.length_a   1.000
_cell.length_b   1.000
_cell.length_c   1.000
_cell.angle_alpha   90.00
_cell.angle_beta   90.00
_cell.angle_gamma   90.00
#
_symmetry.space_group_name_H-M   'P 1'
#
loop_
_entity.id
_entity.type
_entity.pdbx_description
1 polymer ?
#
loop_
_entity_poly.entity_id
_entity_poly.type
_entity_poly.pdbx_seq_one_letter_code
_entity_poly.pdbx_strand_id
1 'polypeptide(L)'
;MAKDIIQIAGLEINATVGILEAERVKAQKILLDLEIYTDIRPAARSRMIEHTVDYSFLAKEAERIIRNGKYLLLETLAEDVCDYCLKQPGVSSVNLSVKKTEALSKAEFVGVRIHRSN
;
A
#
# COMPACT_ATOMS: atom_id res chain seq x y z
N MET A 1 -17.08 6.23 -13.09
CA MET A 1 -15.94 5.83 -12.25
C MET A 1 -15.64 6.93 -11.24
N ALA A 2 -15.33 6.54 -10.03
CA ALA A 2 -14.91 7.48 -9.00
C ALA A 2 -13.57 8.11 -9.38
N LYS A 3 -13.47 9.43 -9.18
CA LYS A 3 -12.25 10.19 -9.47
C LYS A 3 -11.65 10.84 -8.23
N ASP A 4 -12.37 10.76 -7.11
CA ASP A 4 -11.83 11.27 -5.85
C ASP A 4 -10.80 10.26 -5.31
N ILE A 5 -9.84 10.75 -4.55
CA ILE A 5 -8.74 9.93 -4.07
C ILE A 5 -8.59 10.13 -2.57
N ILE A 6 -8.52 9.02 -1.82
CA ILE A 6 -8.05 9.02 -0.45
C ILE A 6 -6.58 8.63 -0.50
N GLN A 7 -5.72 9.42 0.13
CA GLN A 7 -4.27 9.23 0.05
C GLN A 7 -3.70 8.79 1.40
N ILE A 8 -2.83 7.77 1.35
CA ILE A 8 -1.95 7.42 2.45
C ILE A 8 -0.54 7.59 1.88
N ALA A 9 0.20 8.57 2.37
CA ALA A 9 1.50 8.92 1.81
C ALA A 9 2.62 8.66 2.82
N GLY A 10 3.65 7.95 2.37
CA GLY A 10 4.85 7.74 3.17
C GLY A 10 4.65 6.87 4.40
N LEU A 11 3.76 5.88 4.32
CA LEU A 11 3.56 4.95 5.42
C LEU A 11 4.82 4.10 5.61
N GLU A 12 5.43 4.23 6.78
CA GLU A 12 6.68 3.54 7.08
C GLU A 12 6.39 2.20 7.75
N ILE A 13 6.94 1.14 7.17
CA ILE A 13 6.75 -0.23 7.65
C ILE A 13 8.11 -0.90 7.70
N ASN A 14 8.46 -1.50 8.85
CA ASN A 14 9.65 -2.32 8.96
C ASN A 14 9.29 -3.77 8.64
N ALA A 15 9.91 -4.32 7.59
CA ALA A 15 9.56 -5.66 7.13
C ALA A 15 10.75 -6.32 6.43
N THR A 16 10.73 -7.64 6.40
CA THR A 16 11.70 -8.45 5.68
C THR A 16 11.26 -8.54 4.23
N VAL A 17 12.03 -7.96 3.31
CA VAL A 17 11.72 -7.97 1.88
C VAL A 17 13.02 -8.06 1.09
N GLY A 18 13.11 -8.98 0.14
CA GLY A 18 14.23 -9.09 -0.76
C GLY A 18 14.75 -10.51 -0.91
N ILE A 19 15.53 -10.73 -1.97
CA ILE A 19 16.10 -12.05 -2.29
C ILE A 19 17.50 -12.27 -1.71
N LEU A 20 18.19 -11.18 -1.35
CA LEU A 20 19.54 -11.28 -0.82
C LEU A 20 19.52 -11.89 0.58
N GLU A 21 20.55 -12.69 0.88
CA GLU A 21 20.65 -13.37 2.17
C GLU A 21 20.54 -12.37 3.34
N ALA A 22 21.23 -11.24 3.26
CA ALA A 22 21.15 -10.20 4.27
C ALA A 22 19.74 -9.63 4.43
N GLU A 23 18.97 -9.55 3.34
CA GLU A 23 17.59 -9.07 3.36
C GLU A 23 16.63 -10.06 3.99
N ARG A 24 16.97 -11.36 3.99
CA ARG A 24 16.12 -12.41 4.57
C ARG A 24 16.19 -12.46 6.10
N VAL A 25 17.25 -11.93 6.70
CA VAL A 25 17.47 -12.03 8.14
C VAL A 25 17.26 -10.73 8.89
N LYS A 26 17.06 -9.61 8.21
CA LYS A 26 16.93 -8.31 8.84
C LYS A 26 15.80 -7.50 8.21
N ALA A 27 14.91 -6.99 9.05
CA ALA A 27 13.86 -6.07 8.60
C ALA A 27 14.48 -4.75 8.13
N GLN A 28 13.87 -4.16 7.12
CA GLN A 28 14.28 -2.85 6.61
C GLN A 28 13.08 -1.94 6.46
N LYS A 29 13.35 -0.66 6.31
CA LYS A 29 12.29 0.34 6.13
C LYS A 29 11.71 0.27 4.73
N ILE A 30 10.41 0.07 4.68
CA ILE A 30 9.59 0.09 3.46
C ILE A 30 8.68 1.31 3.55
N LEU A 31 8.60 2.08 2.47
CA LEU A 31 7.67 3.20 2.38
C LEU A 31 6.55 2.83 1.42
N LEU A 32 5.33 2.95 1.88
CA LEU A 32 4.13 2.63 1.10
C LEU A 32 3.30 3.88 0.87
N ASP A 33 2.95 4.12 -0.39
CA ASP A 33 2.01 5.17 -0.78
C ASP A 33 0.82 4.52 -1.45
N LEU A 34 -0.38 4.89 -1.00
CA LEU A 34 -1.63 4.41 -1.57
C LEU A 34 -2.49 5.60 -1.98
N GLU A 35 -3.04 5.52 -3.18
CA GLU A 35 -4.08 6.42 -3.65
C GLU A 35 -5.29 5.57 -3.98
N ILE A 36 -6.34 5.73 -3.19
CA ILE A 36 -7.55 4.91 -3.27
C ILE A 36 -8.62 5.71 -3.98
N TYR A 37 -9.01 5.27 -5.17
CA TYR A 37 -10.07 5.93 -5.93
C TYR A 37 -11.43 5.49 -5.40
N THR A 38 -12.22 6.46 -4.94
CA THR A 38 -13.54 6.22 -4.37
C THR A 38 -14.36 7.49 -4.51
N ASP A 39 -15.69 7.37 -4.41
CA ASP A 39 -16.57 8.55 -4.39
C ASP A 39 -16.73 8.97 -2.92
N ILE A 40 -16.19 10.13 -2.56
CA ILE A 40 -16.22 10.60 -1.17
C ILE A 40 -17.51 11.34 -0.81
N ARG A 41 -18.40 11.60 -1.78
CA ARG A 41 -19.61 12.41 -1.54
C ARG A 41 -20.58 11.79 -0.53
N PRO A 42 -20.84 10.48 -0.56
CA PRO A 42 -21.72 9.88 0.45
C PRO A 42 -21.23 10.12 1.87
N ALA A 43 -19.95 9.92 2.14
CA ALA A 43 -19.38 10.15 3.45
C ALA A 43 -19.37 11.63 3.84
N ALA A 44 -19.05 12.50 2.88
CA ALA A 44 -19.06 13.95 3.11
C ALA A 44 -20.44 14.45 3.54
N ARG A 45 -21.50 13.87 2.99
CA ARG A 45 -22.89 14.25 3.29
C ARG A 45 -23.38 13.64 4.59
N SER A 46 -23.14 12.34 4.79
CA SER A 46 -23.63 11.61 5.95
C SER A 46 -22.80 11.81 7.21
N ARG A 47 -21.50 12.11 7.05
CA ARG A 47 -20.49 12.19 8.11
C ARG A 47 -20.26 10.84 8.79
N MET A 48 -20.54 9.74 8.09
CA MET A 48 -20.41 8.39 8.64
C MET A 48 -19.24 7.64 7.97
N ILE A 49 -18.43 7.02 8.82
CA ILE A 49 -17.25 6.24 8.35
C ILE A 49 -17.70 5.06 7.47
N GLU A 50 -18.88 4.52 7.70
CA GLU A 50 -19.41 3.39 6.95
C GLU A 50 -19.64 3.72 5.47
N HIS A 51 -19.66 5.00 5.10
CA HIS A 51 -19.89 5.44 3.73
C HIS A 51 -18.59 5.78 3.00
N THR A 52 -17.46 5.45 3.58
CA THR A 52 -16.15 5.69 2.96
C THR A 52 -15.19 4.53 3.26
N VAL A 53 -13.96 4.66 2.75
CA VAL A 53 -12.88 3.73 3.05
C VAL A 53 -12.23 4.17 4.36
N ASP A 54 -12.18 3.28 5.34
CA ASP A 54 -11.48 3.53 6.59
C ASP A 54 -9.98 3.39 6.37
N TYR A 55 -9.31 4.52 6.18
CA TYR A 55 -7.87 4.52 5.88
C TYR A 55 -7.02 4.01 7.06
N SER A 56 -7.47 4.20 8.29
CA SER A 56 -6.74 3.69 9.45
C SER A 56 -6.72 2.16 9.46
N PHE A 57 -7.87 1.55 9.21
CA PHE A 57 -7.97 0.10 9.10
C PHE A 57 -7.16 -0.42 7.92
N LEU A 58 -7.27 0.26 6.78
CA LEU A 58 -6.55 -0.12 5.57
C LEU A 58 -5.03 -0.09 5.77
N ALA A 59 -4.53 0.96 6.43
CA ALA A 59 -3.10 1.08 6.73
C ALA A 59 -2.61 -0.05 7.64
N LYS A 60 -3.39 -0.40 8.67
CA LYS A 60 -3.05 -1.50 9.58
C LYS A 60 -2.99 -2.83 8.85
N GLU A 61 -3.96 -3.08 7.98
CA GLU A 61 -4.01 -4.33 7.23
C GLU A 61 -2.90 -4.42 6.17
N ALA A 62 -2.58 -3.32 5.53
CA ALA A 62 -1.45 -3.26 4.60
C ALA A 62 -0.14 -3.59 5.33
N GLU A 63 0.06 -3.02 6.51
CA GLU A 63 1.24 -3.31 7.33
C GLU A 63 1.30 -4.79 7.72
N ARG A 64 0.16 -5.35 8.13
CA ARG A 64 0.07 -6.77 8.50
C ARG A 64 0.44 -7.68 7.32
N ILE A 65 -0.10 -7.40 6.15
CA ILE A 65 0.19 -8.16 4.93
C ILE A 65 1.69 -8.12 4.61
N ILE A 66 2.27 -6.93 4.63
CA ILE A 66 3.67 -6.73 4.28
C ILE A 66 4.60 -7.42 5.27
N ARG A 67 4.32 -7.31 6.57
CA ARG A 67 5.15 -7.94 7.60
C ARG A 67 5.06 -9.46 7.56
N ASN A 68 3.84 -9.99 7.43
CA ASN A 68 3.63 -11.45 7.44
C ASN A 68 4.08 -12.14 6.17
N GLY A 69 4.08 -11.41 5.06
CA GLY A 69 4.39 -11.97 3.75
C GLY A 69 5.86 -12.33 3.55
N LYS A 70 6.76 -11.65 4.24
CA LYS A 70 8.22 -11.85 4.09
C LYS A 70 8.61 -11.98 2.63
N TYR A 71 8.18 -11.02 1.85
CA TYR A 71 8.24 -11.05 0.39
C TYR A 71 9.65 -11.13 -0.16
N LEU A 72 9.83 -11.94 -1.20
CA LEU A 72 11.07 -11.97 -1.96
C LEU A 72 11.15 -10.77 -2.92
N LEU A 73 10.00 -10.38 -3.49
CA LEU A 73 9.93 -9.33 -4.51
C LEU A 73 8.95 -8.24 -4.11
N LEU A 74 9.31 -6.99 -4.40
CA LEU A 74 8.38 -5.86 -4.23
C LEU A 74 7.16 -6.01 -5.13
N GLU A 75 7.30 -6.64 -6.29
CA GLU A 75 6.21 -6.87 -7.24
C GLU A 75 5.08 -7.69 -6.63
N THR A 76 5.42 -8.77 -5.94
CA THR A 76 4.43 -9.63 -5.28
C THR A 76 3.75 -8.87 -4.14
N LEU A 77 4.55 -8.16 -3.35
CA LEU A 77 4.05 -7.32 -2.27
C LEU A 77 3.03 -6.30 -2.81
N ALA A 78 3.39 -5.62 -3.89
CA ALA A 78 2.53 -4.61 -4.50
C ALA A 78 1.19 -5.19 -4.96
N GLU A 79 1.22 -6.34 -5.64
CA GLU A 79 0.00 -7.00 -6.10
C GLU A 79 -0.89 -7.43 -4.93
N ASP A 80 -0.29 -8.03 -3.89
CA ASP A 80 -1.07 -8.51 -2.74
C ASP A 80 -1.75 -7.38 -1.98
N VAL A 81 -1.05 -6.27 -1.77
CA VAL A 81 -1.64 -5.11 -1.10
C VAL A 81 -2.74 -4.47 -1.97
N CYS A 82 -2.50 -4.34 -3.28
CA CYS A 82 -3.52 -3.83 -4.20
C CYS A 82 -4.77 -4.71 -4.21
N ASP A 83 -4.60 -6.02 -4.26
CA ASP A 83 -5.73 -6.95 -4.25
C ASP A 83 -6.59 -6.75 -2.99
N TYR A 84 -5.94 -6.59 -1.85
CA TYR A 84 -6.66 -6.33 -0.60
C TYR A 84 -7.45 -5.04 -0.68
N CYS A 85 -6.81 -3.97 -1.15
CA CYS A 85 -7.45 -2.66 -1.26
C CYS A 85 -8.66 -2.69 -2.20
N LEU A 86 -8.53 -3.38 -3.33
CA LEU A 86 -9.60 -3.47 -4.34
C LEU A 86 -10.83 -4.22 -3.84
N LYS A 87 -10.66 -5.09 -2.84
CA LYS A 87 -11.78 -5.82 -2.25
C LYS A 87 -12.59 -4.99 -1.26
N GLN A 88 -12.08 -3.82 -0.87
CA GLN A 88 -12.81 -2.97 0.09
C GLN A 88 -14.00 -2.31 -0.60
N PRO A 89 -15.16 -2.25 0.09
CA PRO A 89 -16.36 -1.63 -0.48
C PRO A 89 -16.09 -0.18 -0.91
N GLY A 90 -16.56 0.18 -2.09
CA GLY A 90 -16.46 1.54 -2.60
C GLY A 90 -15.15 1.87 -3.32
N VAL A 91 -14.19 0.96 -3.34
CA VAL A 91 -12.91 1.18 -4.05
C VAL A 91 -13.07 0.80 -5.52
N SER A 92 -12.78 1.73 -6.42
CA SER A 92 -12.85 1.49 -7.87
C SER A 92 -11.47 1.13 -8.44
N SER A 93 -10.42 1.80 -7.98
CA SER A 93 -9.06 1.54 -8.42
C SER A 93 -8.06 2.03 -7.37
N VAL A 94 -6.82 1.63 -7.53
CA VAL A 94 -5.74 1.93 -6.59
C VAL A 94 -4.46 2.22 -7.36
N ASN A 95 -3.78 3.31 -6.97
CA ASN A 95 -2.38 3.52 -7.30
C ASN A 95 -1.58 3.13 -6.06
N LEU A 96 -0.57 2.32 -6.24
CA LEU A 96 0.30 1.90 -5.15
C LEU A 96 1.76 2.12 -5.53
N SER A 97 2.53 2.69 -4.61
CA SER A 97 3.99 2.80 -4.74
C SER A 97 4.61 2.22 -3.49
N VAL A 98 5.57 1.31 -3.66
CA VAL A 98 6.31 0.72 -2.55
C VAL A 98 7.80 0.86 -2.82
N LYS A 99 8.55 1.30 -1.78
CA LYS A 99 9.95 1.68 -1.92
C LYS A 99 10.81 1.06 -0.83
N LYS A 100 12.00 0.60 -1.23
CA LYS A 100 13.09 0.27 -0.31
C LYS A 100 14.10 1.40 -0.37
N THR A 101 14.45 1.99 0.77
CA THR A 101 15.36 3.14 0.81
C THR A 101 16.82 2.73 0.99
N GLU A 102 17.09 1.47 1.28
CA GLU A 102 18.42 0.97 1.58
C GLU A 102 18.93 -0.07 0.57
N ALA A 103 18.19 -0.30 -0.53
CA ALA A 103 18.52 -1.36 -1.48
C ALA A 103 19.78 -1.06 -2.31
N LEU A 104 19.98 0.19 -2.68
CA LEU A 104 21.15 0.64 -3.43
C LEU A 104 21.73 1.89 -2.79
N SER A 105 23.02 1.87 -2.50
CA SER A 105 23.69 2.98 -1.80
C SER A 105 23.71 4.28 -2.59
N LYS A 106 23.63 4.20 -3.92
CA LYS A 106 23.71 5.39 -4.79
C LYS A 106 22.35 5.88 -5.28
N ALA A 107 21.26 5.24 -4.87
CA ALA A 107 19.91 5.66 -5.22
C ALA A 107 19.16 6.09 -3.97
N GLU A 108 18.26 7.06 -4.10
CA GLU A 108 17.41 7.45 -2.98
C GLU A 108 16.51 6.29 -2.56
N PHE A 109 16.00 5.56 -3.53
CA PHE A 109 15.17 4.39 -3.27
C PHE A 109 15.12 3.50 -4.52
N VAL A 110 14.70 2.26 -4.31
CA VAL A 110 14.29 1.35 -5.37
C VAL A 110 12.83 1.00 -5.09
N GLY A 111 11.99 1.05 -6.11
CA GLY A 111 10.57 0.83 -5.87
C GLY A 111 9.82 0.28 -7.05
N VAL A 112 8.57 -0.05 -6.79
CA VAL A 112 7.58 -0.49 -7.76
C VAL A 112 6.36 0.37 -7.61
N ARG A 113 5.81 0.85 -8.73
CA ARG A 113 4.57 1.62 -8.73
C ARG A 113 3.60 1.00 -9.74
N ILE A 114 2.38 0.72 -9.28
CA ILE A 114 1.37 0.08 -10.11
C ILE A 114 0.03 0.77 -9.98
N HIS A 115 -0.82 0.58 -10.99
CA HIS A 115 -2.22 0.98 -10.98
C HIS A 115 -3.06 -0.25 -11.28
N ARG A 116 -4.09 -0.49 -10.45
CA ARG A 116 -5.01 -1.62 -10.65
C ARG A 116 -6.43 -1.17 -10.45
N SER A 117 -7.34 -1.76 -11.23
CA SER A 117 -8.78 -1.47 -11.18
C SER A 117 -9.58 -2.76 -11.03
N ASN A 118 -10.76 -2.61 -10.46
CA ASN A 118 -11.74 -3.69 -10.44
C ASN A 118 -12.33 -3.90 -11.83
#